data_a47786054c3461d2a4bdd8dfaa29a0cb
#
_entry.id   a47786054c3461d2a4bdd8dfaa29a0cb
#
_cell.length_a   1.000
_cell.length_b   1.000
_cell.length_c   1.000
_cell.angle_alpha   90.00
_cell.angle_beta   90.00
_cell.angle_gamma   90.00
#
_symmetry.space_group_name_H-M   'P 1'
#
loop_
_entity.id
_entity.type
_entity.pdbx_description
1 polymer ?
#
loop_
_entity_poly.entity_id
_entity_poly.type
_entity_poly.pdbx_seq_one_letter_code
_entity_poly.pdbx_strand_id
1 'polypeptide(L)' 'MEHSQKFNTVKAYYTAKRWTRAMVLNAVGKWITAEEAEEILNG' A
#
# COMPACT_ATOMS: atom_id res chain seq x y z
N MET A 1 -12.51 -1.63 -10.73
CA MET A 1 -12.45 -2.58 -9.65
C MET A 1 -12.04 -1.93 -8.37
N GLU A 2 -12.58 -2.45 -7.27
CA GLU A 2 -12.31 -1.84 -5.97
C GLU A 2 -11.00 -2.32 -5.42
N HIS A 3 -10.34 -1.42 -4.71
CA HIS A 3 -9.13 -1.77 -4.01
C HIS A 3 -9.45 -2.53 -2.72
N SER A 4 -8.43 -3.17 -2.15
CA SER A 4 -8.59 -3.83 -0.88
C SER A 4 -8.97 -2.82 0.20
N GLN A 5 -9.62 -3.32 1.25
CA GLN A 5 -10.05 -2.47 2.35
C GLN A 5 -8.92 -1.64 2.93
N LYS A 6 -7.74 -2.22 2.99
CA LYS A 6 -6.60 -1.56 3.60
C LYS A 6 -5.79 -0.71 2.64
N PHE A 7 -6.19 -0.68 1.37
CA PHE A 7 -5.45 0.07 0.37
C PHE A 7 -5.29 1.54 0.77
N ASN A 8 -6.41 2.18 1.09
CA ASN A 8 -6.38 3.60 1.46
C ASN A 8 -5.57 3.84 2.72
N THR A 9 -5.65 2.91 3.67
CA THR A 9 -4.91 3.03 4.91
C THR A 9 -3.41 2.98 4.65
N VAL A 10 -2.98 1.98 3.87
CA VAL A 10 -1.56 1.82 3.56
C VAL A 10 -1.06 3.00 2.74
N LYS A 11 -1.86 3.43 1.77
CA LYS A 11 -1.49 4.56 0.93
C LYS A 11 -1.31 5.83 1.78
N ALA A 12 -2.22 6.04 2.72
CA ALA A 12 -2.14 7.21 3.59
C ALA A 12 -0.87 7.19 4.44
N TYR A 13 -0.54 6.03 4.99
CA TYR A 13 0.66 5.90 5.79
C TYR A 13 1.91 6.15 4.97
N TYR A 14 1.95 5.62 3.76
CA TYR A 14 3.11 5.81 2.90
C TYR A 14 3.23 7.28 2.48
N THR A 15 2.11 7.90 2.11
CA THR A 15 2.10 9.30 1.69
C THR A 15 2.52 10.21 2.83
N ALA A 16 2.13 9.87 4.06
CA ALA A 16 2.51 10.63 5.24
C ALA A 16 3.93 10.31 5.71
N LYS A 17 4.62 9.42 4.98
CA LYS A 17 5.98 8.99 5.30
C LYS A 17 6.10 8.27 6.63
N ARG A 18 4.99 7.70 7.07
CA ARG A 18 4.98 6.87 8.27
C ARG A 18 5.44 5.45 7.96
N TRP A 19 5.24 5.03 6.73
CA TRP A 19 5.65 3.71 6.26
C TRP A 19 6.74 3.86 5.20
N THR A 20 7.68 2.94 5.22
CA THR A 20 8.71 2.88 4.19
C THR A 20 8.23 1.99 3.05
N ARG A 21 8.98 2.03 1.95
CA ARG A 21 8.70 1.16 0.82
C ARG A 21 8.68 -0.31 1.24
N ALA A 22 9.63 -0.69 2.08
CA ALA A 22 9.70 -2.07 2.54
C ALA A 22 8.44 -2.48 3.30
N MET A 23 7.89 -1.56 4.08
CA MET A 23 6.68 -1.85 4.84
C MET A 23 5.48 -2.03 3.92
N VAL A 24 5.39 -1.22 2.87
CA VAL A 24 4.33 -1.37 1.88
C VAL A 24 4.44 -2.74 1.21
N LEU A 25 5.64 -3.14 0.84
CA LEU A 25 5.86 -4.44 0.20
C LEU A 25 5.54 -5.59 1.14
N ASN A 26 5.79 -5.42 2.43
CA ASN A 26 5.44 -6.44 3.41
C ASN A 26 3.94 -6.60 3.60
N ALA A 27 3.18 -5.57 3.25
CA ALA A 27 1.72 -5.63 3.35
C ALA A 27 1.10 -6.39 2.16
N VAL A 28 1.89 -6.63 1.12
CA VAL A 28 1.40 -7.38 -0.05
C VAL A 28 1.06 -8.80 0.38
N GLY A 29 -0.13 -9.24 -0.03
CA GLY A 29 -0.60 -10.56 0.32
C GLY A 29 -1.30 -10.63 1.67
N LYS A 30 -1.20 -9.58 2.48
CA LYS A 30 -1.87 -9.53 3.78
C LYS A 30 -2.99 -8.51 3.77
N TRP A 31 -2.68 -7.28 3.39
CA TRP A 31 -3.61 -6.16 3.40
C TRP A 31 -3.93 -5.66 2.01
N ILE A 32 -2.96 -5.73 1.10
CA ILE A 32 -3.11 -5.21 -0.25
C ILE A 32 -2.54 -6.22 -1.23
N THR A 33 -2.79 -5.98 -2.52
CA THR A 33 -2.23 -6.82 -3.58
C THR A 33 -0.94 -6.21 -4.10
N ALA A 34 -0.20 -7.01 -4.89
CA ALA A 34 1.02 -6.50 -5.50
C ALA A 34 0.75 -5.31 -6.41
N GLU A 35 -0.37 -5.36 -7.15
CA GLU A 35 -0.75 -4.25 -8.03
C GLU A 35 -1.02 -2.98 -7.24
N GLU A 36 -1.69 -3.14 -6.10
CA GLU A 36 -1.98 -2.00 -5.25
C GLU A 36 -0.70 -1.40 -4.67
N ALA A 37 0.24 -2.26 -4.31
CA ALA A 37 1.52 -1.78 -3.80
C ALA A 37 2.23 -0.95 -4.87
N GLU A 38 2.18 -1.40 -6.12
CA GLU A 38 2.77 -0.63 -7.22
C GLU A 38 2.13 0.73 -7.35
N GLU A 39 0.82 0.79 -7.27
CA GLU A 39 0.11 2.06 -7.36
C GLU A 39 0.56 3.02 -6.26
N ILE A 40 0.68 2.49 -5.05
CA ILE A 40 1.09 3.31 -3.91
C ILE A 40 2.51 3.82 -4.10
N LEU A 41 3.41 2.94 -4.50
CA LEU A 41 4.82 3.29 -4.62
C LEU A 41 5.09 4.22 -5.80
N ASN A 42 4.29 4.10 -6.85
CA ASN A 42 4.44 4.96 -8.03
C ASN A 42 3.69 6.28 -7.90
N GLY A 43 2.71 6.31 -7.03
CA GLY A 43 1.90 7.50 -6.83
C GLY A 43 2.51 8.43 -5.86
#